data_c245c8a42d86dd6e36220a0423013e8f
#
_entry.id   c245c8a42d86dd6e36220a0423013e8f
#
_cell.length_a   1.000
_cell.length_b   1.000
_cell.length_c   1.000
_cell.angle_alpha   90.00
_cell.angle_beta   90.00
_cell.angle_gamma   90.00
#
_symmetry.space_group_name_H-M   'P 1'
#
loop_
_entity.id
_entity.type
_entity.pdbx_description
1 polymer ?
#
loop_
_entity_poly.entity_id
_entity_poly.type
_entity_poly.pdbx_seq_one_letter_code
_entity_poly.pdbx_strand_id
1 'polypeptide(L)'
;MSTTAQVKSSTKHIQLICVTGLFAAMIYVLTAWLHIPTGAGYTHAGDGLIYLAASMLPTPYAMAAGAIGAGLADGLSGFVVWLPGTIVIKAITALCFSRKTEKIICVRNLLGIIPALVICVVCYSLYEGIFMAGGFSKSAIISAFGQTPAYCIQVLASSILYIVLGLAFDKAGLKKKFSHLFG
;
A
#
# COMPACT_ATOMS: atom_id res chain seq x y z
N MET A 1 14.84 34.54 0.08
CA MET A 1 15.15 33.16 -0.39
C MET A 1 15.60 33.28 -1.84
N SER A 2 16.77 32.73 -2.22
CA SER A 2 17.30 32.85 -3.60
C SER A 2 16.43 32.08 -4.59
N THR A 3 16.19 32.64 -5.77
CA THR A 3 15.42 32.05 -6.88
C THR A 3 15.89 30.63 -7.21
N THR A 4 17.18 30.37 -7.12
CA THR A 4 17.79 29.04 -7.33
C THR A 4 17.35 27.99 -6.31
N ALA A 5 17.13 28.36 -5.05
CA ALA A 5 16.67 27.46 -4.00
C ALA A 5 15.17 27.08 -4.22
N GLN A 6 14.37 28.02 -4.67
CA GLN A 6 12.95 27.77 -5.01
C GLN A 6 12.83 26.82 -6.22
N VAL A 7 13.61 27.04 -7.28
CA VAL A 7 13.58 26.17 -8.48
C VAL A 7 14.01 24.74 -8.09
N LYS A 8 15.05 24.57 -7.29
CA LYS A 8 15.53 23.24 -6.86
C LYS A 8 14.51 22.51 -5.97
N SER A 9 13.79 23.24 -5.12
CA SER A 9 12.69 22.68 -4.31
C SER A 9 11.51 22.23 -5.18
N SER A 10 11.10 23.05 -6.15
CA SER A 10 10.00 22.74 -7.07
C SER A 10 10.30 21.48 -7.91
N THR A 11 11.53 21.36 -8.42
CA THR A 11 11.96 20.19 -9.21
C THR A 11 11.88 18.88 -8.40
N LYS A 12 12.30 18.91 -7.12
CA LYS A 12 12.19 17.74 -6.24
C LYS A 12 10.74 17.31 -6.02
N HIS A 13 9.83 18.25 -5.79
CA HIS A 13 8.40 17.94 -5.63
C HIS A 13 7.79 17.31 -6.88
N ILE A 14 8.11 17.82 -8.06
CA ILE A 14 7.65 17.26 -9.33
C ILE A 14 8.16 15.82 -9.50
N GLN A 15 9.43 15.57 -9.23
CA GLN A 15 10.01 14.24 -9.29
C GLN A 15 9.33 13.26 -8.32
N LEU A 16 9.05 13.70 -7.09
CA LEU A 16 8.31 12.90 -6.10
C LEU A 16 6.90 12.57 -6.57
N ILE A 17 6.18 13.53 -7.16
CA ILE A 17 4.85 13.33 -7.73
C ILE A 17 4.91 12.30 -8.86
N CYS A 18 5.89 12.41 -9.78
CA CYS A 18 6.05 11.46 -10.88
C CYS A 18 6.33 10.03 -10.38
N VAL A 19 7.22 9.88 -9.39
CA VAL A 19 7.52 8.56 -8.81
C VAL A 19 6.31 8.02 -8.05
N THR A 20 5.57 8.86 -7.33
CA THR A 20 4.31 8.48 -6.66
C THR A 20 3.28 7.98 -7.66
N GLY A 21 3.10 8.69 -8.77
CA GLY A 21 2.21 8.28 -9.86
C GLY A 21 2.62 6.94 -10.48
N LEU A 22 3.93 6.72 -10.67
CA LEU A 22 4.45 5.44 -11.15
C LEU A 22 4.13 4.30 -10.18
N PHE A 23 4.37 4.48 -8.87
CA PHE A 23 4.00 3.49 -7.87
C PHE A 23 2.48 3.25 -7.84
N ALA A 24 1.66 4.31 -7.90
CA ALA A 24 0.20 4.18 -7.94
C ALA A 24 -0.26 3.38 -9.16
N ALA A 25 0.31 3.62 -10.33
CA ALA A 25 0.00 2.88 -11.56
C ALA A 25 0.41 1.39 -11.43
N MET A 26 1.60 1.10 -10.89
CA MET A 26 2.03 -0.29 -10.67
C MET A 26 1.14 -1.00 -9.65
N ILE A 27 0.76 -0.34 -8.54
CA ILE A 27 -0.16 -0.86 -7.53
C ILE A 27 -1.52 -1.17 -8.18
N TYR A 28 -2.04 -0.22 -8.98
CA TYR A 28 -3.28 -0.41 -9.73
C TYR A 28 -3.23 -1.65 -10.62
N VAL A 29 -2.24 -1.74 -11.48
CA VAL A 29 -2.09 -2.86 -12.43
C VAL A 29 -2.01 -4.20 -11.69
N LEU A 30 -1.18 -4.28 -10.65
CA LEU A 30 -0.99 -5.53 -9.91
C LEU A 30 -2.25 -5.92 -9.13
N THR A 31 -2.98 -4.96 -8.61
CA THR A 31 -4.21 -5.19 -7.85
C THR A 31 -5.39 -5.52 -8.77
N ALA A 32 -5.56 -4.79 -9.87
CA ALA A 32 -6.71 -4.94 -10.77
C ALA A 32 -6.60 -6.16 -11.71
N TRP A 33 -5.37 -6.54 -12.10
CA TRP A 33 -5.17 -7.59 -13.12
C TRP A 33 -4.68 -8.92 -12.54
N LEU A 34 -4.01 -8.89 -11.38
CA LEU A 34 -3.49 -10.10 -10.71
C LEU A 34 -4.21 -10.31 -9.38
N HIS A 35 -5.53 -10.48 -9.45
CA HIS A 35 -6.35 -10.77 -8.29
C HIS A 35 -7.13 -12.08 -8.43
N ILE A 36 -7.46 -12.67 -7.29
CA ILE A 36 -8.29 -13.87 -7.17
C ILE A 36 -9.54 -13.48 -6.41
N PRO A 37 -10.75 -13.65 -6.97
CA PRO A 37 -12.01 -13.38 -6.27
C PRO A 37 -12.10 -14.22 -4.99
N THR A 38 -12.51 -13.60 -3.88
CA THR A 38 -12.66 -14.24 -2.58
C THR A 38 -13.83 -13.63 -1.81
N GLY A 39 -14.88 -14.42 -1.54
CA GLY A 39 -16.04 -13.94 -0.80
C GLY A 39 -16.68 -12.69 -1.44
N ALA A 40 -16.83 -11.61 -0.67
CA ALA A 40 -17.42 -10.35 -1.13
C ALA A 40 -16.41 -9.44 -1.86
N GLY A 41 -15.13 -9.82 -1.93
CA GLY A 41 -14.07 -9.03 -2.53
C GLY A 41 -13.10 -9.88 -3.34
N TYR A 42 -11.82 -9.56 -3.28
CA TYR A 42 -10.75 -10.26 -3.97
C TYR A 42 -9.42 -10.16 -3.22
N THR A 43 -8.52 -11.11 -3.49
CA THR A 43 -7.17 -11.19 -2.92
C THR A 43 -6.13 -10.91 -4.00
N HIS A 44 -5.08 -10.14 -3.67
CA HIS A 44 -4.03 -9.70 -4.60
C HIS A 44 -2.69 -9.50 -3.90
N ALA A 45 -1.60 -9.38 -4.68
CA ALA A 45 -0.26 -9.11 -4.15
C ALA A 45 0.14 -7.61 -4.20
N GLY A 46 -0.77 -6.72 -4.60
CA GLY A 46 -0.49 -5.29 -4.82
C GLY A 46 0.03 -4.53 -3.59
N ASP A 47 -0.31 -4.99 -2.38
CA ASP A 47 0.18 -4.38 -1.13
C ASP A 47 1.70 -4.44 -1.00
N GLY A 48 2.36 -5.42 -1.63
CA GLY A 48 3.82 -5.51 -1.66
C GLY A 48 4.49 -4.28 -2.28
N LEU A 49 3.83 -3.67 -3.28
CA LEU A 49 4.30 -2.40 -3.86
C LEU A 49 4.00 -1.20 -2.96
N ILE A 50 2.95 -1.26 -2.13
CA ILE A 50 2.71 -0.24 -1.10
C ILE A 50 3.82 -0.30 -0.05
N TYR A 51 4.20 -1.49 0.42
CA TYR A 51 5.30 -1.69 1.37
C TYR A 51 6.63 -1.18 0.80
N LEU A 52 6.88 -1.46 -0.49
CA LEU A 52 8.06 -0.99 -1.21
C LEU A 52 8.07 0.54 -1.32
N ALA A 53 6.97 1.15 -1.76
CA ALA A 53 6.82 2.59 -1.84
C ALA A 53 7.06 3.26 -0.48
N ALA A 54 6.48 2.72 0.61
CA ALA A 54 6.63 3.26 1.96
C ALA A 54 8.05 3.09 2.53
N SER A 55 8.81 2.10 2.02
CA SER A 55 10.22 1.91 2.36
C SER A 55 11.18 2.83 1.59
N MET A 56 10.68 3.55 0.57
CA MET A 56 11.48 4.42 -0.31
C MET A 56 11.02 5.87 -0.29
N LEU A 57 9.72 6.14 -0.40
CA LEU A 57 9.16 7.47 -0.53
C LEU A 57 8.92 8.16 0.82
N PRO A 58 8.89 9.50 0.86
CA PRO A 58 8.34 10.21 2.01
C PRO A 58 6.91 9.75 2.31
N THR A 59 6.57 9.65 3.60
CA THR A 59 5.32 9.06 4.06
C THR A 59 4.06 9.57 3.34
N PRO A 60 3.84 10.90 3.14
CA PRO A 60 2.64 11.36 2.44
C PRO A 60 2.54 10.85 0.99
N TYR A 61 3.68 10.74 0.32
CA TYR A 61 3.74 10.26 -1.06
C TYR A 61 3.48 8.75 -1.16
N ALA A 62 4.01 7.97 -0.21
CA ALA A 62 3.73 6.54 -0.12
C ALA A 62 2.25 6.26 0.21
N MET A 63 1.66 7.03 1.13
CA MET A 63 0.23 6.98 1.44
C MET A 63 -0.62 7.29 0.20
N ALA A 64 -0.26 8.36 -0.54
CA ALA A 64 -0.94 8.73 -1.77
C ALA A 64 -0.84 7.64 -2.85
N ALA A 65 0.35 7.05 -3.05
CA ALA A 65 0.55 5.97 -4.00
C ALA A 65 -0.34 4.76 -3.69
N GLY A 66 -0.39 4.33 -2.42
CA GLY A 66 -1.22 3.23 -1.96
C GLY A 66 -2.72 3.52 -2.11
N ALA A 67 -3.16 4.67 -1.62
CA ALA A 67 -4.56 5.10 -1.67
C ALA A 67 -5.08 5.23 -3.11
N ILE A 68 -4.33 5.92 -3.97
CA ILE A 68 -4.72 6.14 -5.37
C ILE A 68 -4.68 4.82 -6.15
N GLY A 69 -3.58 4.07 -6.07
CA GLY A 69 -3.42 2.85 -6.86
C GLY A 69 -4.44 1.78 -6.51
N ALA A 70 -4.62 1.48 -5.22
CA ALA A 70 -5.58 0.49 -4.77
C ALA A 70 -7.04 0.99 -4.90
N GLY A 71 -7.29 2.28 -4.64
CA GLY A 71 -8.61 2.88 -4.85
C GLY A 71 -9.06 2.83 -6.31
N LEU A 72 -8.15 3.14 -7.25
CA LEU A 72 -8.45 2.99 -8.69
C LEU A 72 -8.71 1.53 -9.07
N ALA A 73 -8.01 0.57 -8.46
CA ALA A 73 -8.26 -0.84 -8.69
C ALA A 73 -9.69 -1.23 -8.32
N ASP A 74 -10.15 -0.87 -7.13
CA ASP A 74 -11.53 -1.13 -6.70
C ASP A 74 -12.55 -0.40 -7.57
N GLY A 75 -12.30 0.89 -7.85
CA GLY A 75 -13.22 1.72 -8.62
C GLY A 75 -13.43 1.27 -10.06
N LEU A 76 -12.36 0.74 -10.71
CA LEU A 76 -12.39 0.37 -12.12
C LEU A 76 -12.59 -1.14 -12.36
N SER A 77 -12.47 -1.98 -11.29
CA SER A 77 -12.65 -3.43 -11.40
C SER A 77 -14.02 -3.91 -10.92
N GLY A 78 -14.99 -2.99 -10.69
CA GLY A 78 -16.33 -3.34 -10.28
C GLY A 78 -16.54 -3.45 -8.74
N PHE A 79 -15.54 -3.12 -7.95
CA PHE A 79 -15.57 -3.20 -6.48
C PHE A 79 -15.73 -1.83 -5.82
N VAL A 80 -16.48 -0.92 -6.44
CA VAL A 80 -16.67 0.49 -6.01
C VAL A 80 -17.08 0.62 -4.54
N VAL A 81 -17.84 -0.34 -4.02
CA VAL A 81 -18.26 -0.35 -2.61
C VAL A 81 -17.07 -0.40 -1.65
N TRP A 82 -15.96 -1.04 -2.05
CA TRP A 82 -14.75 -1.13 -1.24
C TRP A 82 -13.88 0.13 -1.29
N LEU A 83 -14.01 0.94 -2.36
CA LEU A 83 -13.16 2.09 -2.66
C LEU A 83 -12.94 3.04 -1.47
N PRO A 84 -13.97 3.52 -0.74
CA PRO A 84 -13.74 4.44 0.38
C PRO A 84 -12.92 3.82 1.51
N GLY A 85 -13.21 2.56 1.85
CA GLY A 85 -12.46 1.82 2.86
C GLY A 85 -11.02 1.58 2.42
N THR A 86 -10.84 1.14 1.19
CA THR A 86 -9.52 0.84 0.61
C THR A 86 -8.60 2.07 0.61
N ILE A 87 -9.08 3.25 0.21
CA ILE A 87 -8.30 4.49 0.24
C ILE A 87 -7.70 4.72 1.64
N VAL A 88 -8.53 4.63 2.67
CA VAL A 88 -8.11 4.87 4.06
C VAL A 88 -7.19 3.76 4.55
N ILE A 89 -7.56 2.51 4.34
CA ILE A 89 -6.82 1.34 4.83
C ILE A 89 -5.42 1.28 4.19
N LYS A 90 -5.30 1.49 2.88
CA LYS A 90 -4.00 1.44 2.19
C LYS A 90 -3.11 2.64 2.52
N ALA A 91 -3.68 3.82 2.75
CA ALA A 91 -2.94 4.96 3.27
C ALA A 91 -2.35 4.65 4.66
N ILE A 92 -3.15 4.09 5.58
CA ILE A 92 -2.68 3.73 6.93
C ILE A 92 -1.66 2.60 6.87
N THR A 93 -1.84 1.61 6.01
CA THR A 93 -0.88 0.49 5.82
C THR A 93 0.52 1.00 5.46
N ALA A 94 0.64 2.07 4.69
CA ALA A 94 1.93 2.67 4.36
C ALA A 94 2.70 3.19 5.59
N LEU A 95 2.02 3.51 6.69
CA LEU A 95 2.66 3.96 7.94
C LEU A 95 3.43 2.85 8.66
N CYS A 96 3.16 1.58 8.35
CA CYS A 96 3.83 0.43 8.96
C CYS A 96 5.30 0.32 8.54
N PHE A 97 5.70 0.97 7.44
CA PHE A 97 7.04 0.88 6.87
C PHE A 97 7.79 2.21 6.99
N SER A 98 9.12 2.17 6.84
CA SER A 98 9.95 3.36 7.01
C SER A 98 11.01 3.47 5.93
N ARG A 99 11.10 4.66 5.32
CA ARG A 99 12.18 5.04 4.41
C ARG A 99 13.49 5.42 5.11
N LYS A 100 13.43 5.69 6.42
CA LYS A 100 14.59 6.19 7.19
C LYS A 100 15.68 5.14 7.43
N THR A 101 15.47 3.90 7.02
CA THR A 101 16.43 2.81 7.11
C THR A 101 17.41 2.86 5.93
N GLU A 102 18.64 2.36 6.09
CA GLU A 102 19.62 2.31 4.99
C GLU A 102 19.19 1.37 3.87
N LYS A 103 18.61 0.22 4.23
CA LYS A 103 18.11 -0.80 3.30
C LYS A 103 16.59 -0.83 3.31
N ILE A 104 16.01 -1.24 2.19
CA ILE A 104 14.57 -1.52 2.06
C ILE A 104 14.23 -2.71 2.94
N ILE A 105 14.94 -3.82 2.76
CA ILE A 105 14.78 -5.03 3.54
C ILE A 105 15.64 -4.95 4.79
N CYS A 106 15.02 -4.67 5.92
CA CYS A 106 15.63 -4.60 7.24
C CYS A 106 14.63 -5.08 8.31
N VAL A 107 15.13 -5.42 9.49
CA VAL A 107 14.29 -5.95 10.59
C VAL A 107 13.10 -5.03 10.90
N ARG A 108 13.31 -3.72 10.94
CA ARG A 108 12.24 -2.73 11.19
C ARG A 108 11.12 -2.83 10.16
N ASN A 109 11.44 -2.93 8.88
CA ASN A 109 10.44 -3.00 7.82
C ASN A 109 9.80 -4.39 7.70
N LEU A 110 10.54 -5.46 7.99
CA LEU A 110 9.97 -6.81 8.08
C LEU A 110 8.97 -6.93 9.24
N LEU A 111 9.29 -6.35 10.40
CA LEU A 111 8.34 -6.26 11.52
C LEU A 111 7.11 -5.41 11.19
N GLY A 112 7.21 -4.47 10.24
CA GLY A 112 6.09 -3.68 9.73
C GLY A 112 5.00 -4.51 9.04
N ILE A 113 5.30 -5.72 8.61
CA ILE A 113 4.33 -6.66 8.02
C ILE A 113 3.28 -7.08 9.06
N ILE A 114 3.66 -7.20 10.34
CA ILE A 114 2.75 -7.61 11.40
C ILE A 114 1.60 -6.62 11.58
N PRO A 115 1.85 -5.31 11.85
CA PRO A 115 0.77 -4.34 11.94
C PRO A 115 0.03 -4.17 10.60
N ALA A 116 0.69 -4.32 9.45
CA ALA A 116 0.01 -4.30 8.15
C ALA A 116 -1.02 -5.44 8.00
N LEU A 117 -0.70 -6.64 8.51
CA LEU A 117 -1.64 -7.77 8.57
C LEU A 117 -2.83 -7.45 9.48
N VAL A 118 -2.57 -6.93 10.68
CA VAL A 118 -3.63 -6.56 11.63
C VAL A 118 -4.56 -5.51 11.02
N ILE A 119 -4.00 -4.46 10.41
CA ILE A 119 -4.77 -3.41 9.71
C ILE A 119 -5.61 -4.03 8.58
N CYS A 120 -5.01 -4.89 7.76
CA CYS A 120 -5.71 -5.54 6.67
C CYS A 120 -6.91 -6.35 7.19
N VAL A 121 -6.69 -7.27 8.13
CA VAL A 121 -7.75 -8.14 8.67
C VAL A 121 -8.82 -7.33 9.38
N VAL A 122 -8.42 -6.49 10.34
CA VAL A 122 -9.39 -5.81 11.21
C VAL A 122 -10.15 -4.72 10.45
N CYS A 123 -9.46 -3.86 9.71
CA CYS A 123 -10.12 -2.73 9.07
C CYS A 123 -11.03 -3.17 7.92
N TYR A 124 -10.61 -4.14 7.10
CA TYR A 124 -11.49 -4.65 6.04
C TYR A 124 -12.68 -5.43 6.59
N SER A 125 -12.49 -6.29 7.61
CA SER A 125 -13.62 -6.99 8.23
C SER A 125 -14.61 -6.03 8.90
N LEU A 126 -14.12 -4.99 9.57
CA LEU A 126 -14.99 -3.97 10.13
C LEU A 126 -15.70 -3.15 9.05
N TYR A 127 -15.00 -2.79 7.98
CA TYR A 127 -15.60 -2.06 6.87
C TYR A 127 -16.73 -2.88 6.22
N GLU A 128 -16.49 -4.15 5.93
CA GLU A 128 -17.51 -5.07 5.39
C GLU A 128 -18.68 -5.24 6.36
N GLY A 129 -18.40 -5.57 7.61
CA GLY A 129 -19.44 -5.88 8.60
C GLY A 129 -20.29 -4.69 9.04
N ILE A 130 -19.80 -3.45 8.89
CA ILE A 130 -20.51 -2.23 9.29
C ILE A 130 -21.13 -1.53 8.09
N PHE A 131 -20.30 -1.22 7.08
CA PHE A 131 -20.73 -0.35 5.98
C PHE A 131 -21.40 -1.12 4.85
N MET A 132 -20.92 -2.33 4.51
CA MET A 132 -21.50 -3.10 3.43
C MET A 132 -22.75 -3.89 3.89
N ALA A 133 -22.82 -4.26 5.16
CA ALA A 133 -24.01 -4.94 5.74
C ALA A 133 -25.15 -3.96 6.09
N GLY A 134 -24.99 -2.66 5.82
CA GLY A 134 -26.06 -1.67 6.02
C GLY A 134 -26.29 -1.27 7.48
N GLY A 135 -25.33 -1.49 8.38
CA GLY A 135 -25.41 -1.03 9.76
C GLY A 135 -24.70 -1.94 10.77
N PHE A 136 -24.72 -1.53 12.04
CA PHE A 136 -24.10 -2.27 13.14
C PHE A 136 -24.89 -3.56 13.45
N SER A 137 -24.42 -4.68 12.94
CA SER A 137 -24.93 -6.01 13.30
C SER A 137 -23.79 -6.89 13.81
N LYS A 138 -23.91 -7.42 15.02
CA LYS A 138 -22.90 -8.32 15.61
C LYS A 138 -22.67 -9.56 14.73
N SER A 139 -23.73 -10.12 14.16
CA SER A 139 -23.64 -11.29 13.28
C SER A 139 -22.93 -10.96 11.96
N ALA A 140 -23.20 -9.79 11.36
CA ALA A 140 -22.54 -9.36 10.14
C ALA A 140 -21.03 -9.12 10.36
N ILE A 141 -20.66 -8.49 11.46
CA ILE A 141 -19.24 -8.29 11.81
C ILE A 141 -18.54 -9.63 12.01
N ILE A 142 -19.14 -10.57 12.76
CA ILE A 142 -18.54 -11.90 12.97
C ILE A 142 -18.39 -12.63 11.61
N SER A 143 -19.39 -12.56 10.73
CA SER A 143 -19.36 -13.16 9.40
C SER A 143 -18.24 -12.57 8.54
N ALA A 144 -18.04 -11.25 8.57
CA ALA A 144 -16.98 -10.56 7.82
C ALA A 144 -15.58 -11.02 8.23
N PHE A 145 -15.34 -11.34 9.51
CA PHE A 145 -14.09 -11.96 9.95
C PHE A 145 -13.84 -13.37 9.39
N GLY A 146 -14.85 -14.03 8.82
CA GLY A 146 -14.69 -15.27 8.06
C GLY A 146 -13.75 -15.11 6.84
N GLN A 147 -13.54 -13.88 6.34
CA GLN A 147 -12.59 -13.57 5.26
C GLN A 147 -11.11 -13.50 5.73
N THR A 148 -10.83 -13.64 7.02
CA THR A 148 -9.47 -13.59 7.57
C THR A 148 -8.46 -14.48 6.81
N PRO A 149 -8.76 -15.73 6.41
CA PRO A 149 -7.81 -16.53 5.63
C PRO A 149 -7.41 -15.88 4.30
N ALA A 150 -8.35 -15.25 3.59
CA ALA A 150 -8.07 -14.54 2.34
C ALA A 150 -7.15 -13.34 2.56
N TYR A 151 -7.37 -12.56 3.61
CA TYR A 151 -6.50 -11.45 4.00
C TYR A 151 -5.09 -11.91 4.42
N CYS A 152 -4.99 -13.04 5.10
CA CYS A 152 -3.68 -13.64 5.44
C CYS A 152 -2.92 -14.05 4.17
N ILE A 153 -3.59 -14.68 3.21
CA ILE A 153 -2.99 -15.03 1.90
C ILE A 153 -2.56 -13.77 1.15
N GLN A 154 -3.38 -12.71 1.15
CA GLN A 154 -3.05 -11.43 0.54
C GLN A 154 -1.76 -10.85 1.10
N VAL A 155 -1.66 -10.74 2.42
CA VAL A 155 -0.49 -10.15 3.08
C VAL A 155 0.74 -11.04 2.89
N LEU A 156 0.59 -12.37 2.89
CA LEU A 156 1.68 -13.31 2.62
C LEU A 156 2.22 -13.12 1.18
N ALA A 157 1.35 -13.14 0.18
CA ALA A 157 1.74 -12.93 -1.23
C ALA A 157 2.38 -11.55 -1.42
N SER A 158 1.81 -10.52 -0.83
CA SER A 158 2.36 -9.15 -0.84
C SER A 158 3.72 -9.06 -0.17
N SER A 159 3.93 -9.79 0.92
CA SER A 159 5.21 -9.83 1.63
C SER A 159 6.29 -10.52 0.82
N ILE A 160 5.96 -11.61 0.13
CA ILE A 160 6.89 -12.30 -0.78
C ILE A 160 7.33 -11.34 -1.90
N LEU A 161 6.36 -10.67 -2.55
CA LEU A 161 6.66 -9.69 -3.59
C LEU A 161 7.54 -8.55 -3.06
N TYR A 162 7.20 -8.00 -1.90
CA TYR A 162 7.97 -6.94 -1.24
C TYR A 162 9.41 -7.36 -0.96
N ILE A 163 9.62 -8.56 -0.42
CA ILE A 163 10.95 -9.08 -0.10
C ILE A 163 11.77 -9.28 -1.38
N VAL A 164 11.19 -9.90 -2.41
CA VAL A 164 11.88 -10.17 -3.68
C VAL A 164 12.30 -8.84 -4.35
N LEU A 165 11.36 -7.91 -4.51
CA LEU A 165 11.66 -6.61 -5.12
C LEU A 165 12.59 -5.77 -4.24
N GLY A 166 12.38 -5.76 -2.93
CA GLY A 166 13.20 -5.01 -1.99
C GLY A 166 14.65 -5.47 -1.98
N LEU A 167 14.91 -6.77 -2.00
CA LEU A 167 16.26 -7.33 -2.12
C LEU A 167 16.90 -6.98 -3.46
N ALA A 168 16.14 -7.06 -4.56
CA ALA A 168 16.63 -6.66 -5.89
C ALA A 168 17.01 -5.17 -5.92
N PHE A 169 16.18 -4.31 -5.34
CA PHE A 169 16.43 -2.86 -5.27
C PHE A 169 17.59 -2.51 -4.34
N ASP A 170 17.73 -3.20 -3.21
CA ASP A 170 18.87 -3.05 -2.30
C ASP A 170 20.17 -3.46 -3.00
N LYS A 171 20.17 -4.59 -3.73
CA LYS A 171 21.33 -5.07 -4.51
C LYS A 171 21.71 -4.08 -5.63
N ALA A 172 20.73 -3.49 -6.30
CA ALA A 172 20.95 -2.47 -7.33
C ALA A 172 21.34 -1.08 -6.76
N GLY A 173 21.30 -0.90 -5.45
CA GLY A 173 21.59 0.36 -4.77
C GLY A 173 20.60 1.48 -5.10
N LEU A 174 19.38 1.13 -5.52
CA LEU A 174 18.39 2.10 -5.98
C LEU A 174 18.02 3.12 -4.91
N LYS A 175 17.89 2.69 -3.66
CA LYS A 175 17.58 3.59 -2.55
C LYS A 175 18.65 4.69 -2.37
N LYS A 176 19.93 4.35 -2.50
CA LYS A 176 21.02 5.33 -2.47
C LYS A 176 21.01 6.25 -3.69
N LYS A 177 20.81 5.68 -4.89
CA LYS A 177 20.75 6.46 -6.15
C LYS A 177 19.63 7.49 -6.14
N PHE A 178 18.49 7.16 -5.53
CA PHE A 178 17.34 8.07 -5.42
C PHE A 178 17.30 8.87 -4.12
N SER A 179 18.28 8.69 -3.21
CA SER A 179 18.29 9.41 -1.92
C SER A 179 18.30 10.94 -2.07
N HIS A 180 18.89 11.47 -3.14
CA HIS A 180 18.90 12.90 -3.44
C HIS A 180 17.50 13.44 -3.81
N LEU A 181 16.58 12.57 -4.25
CA LEU A 181 15.18 12.93 -4.53
C LEU A 181 14.35 12.97 -3.25
N PHE A 182 14.71 12.14 -2.27
CA PHE A 182 13.92 11.85 -1.09
C PHE A 182 14.46 12.49 0.19
N GLY A 183 15.63 13.12 0.12
CA GLY A 183 16.34 13.75 1.25
C GLY A 183 15.81 15.13 1.62
#